data_d2f7a6eb4558e742543544c866a03795
#
_entry.id   d2f7a6eb4558e742543544c866a03795
#
_cell.length_a   1.000
_cell.length_b   1.000
_cell.length_c   1.000
_cell.angle_alpha   90.00
_cell.angle_beta   90.00
_cell.angle_gamma   90.00
#
_symmetry.space_group_name_H-M   'P 1'
#
loop_
_entity.id
_entity.type
_entity.pdbx_description
1 polymer ?
#
loop_
_entity_poly.entity_id
_entity_poly.type
_entity_poly.pdbx_seq_one_letter_code
_entity_poly.pdbx_strand_id
1 'polypeptide(L)'
;MNNQIVYNTYYSFAERGFSVLRFNFRGVGRSQGAFDHGQGELSDAASALDWAQSISPEARACWIAGVSFGSWIGMQLLMRRPEIEGFISIAPPANRFDYSFLAPCPSSGLFVHGDKDRVAPLKEVMGLIEKLKTQKGILIEHAVIPEANHFFEDCIDDLQVVVGAYLDKRLGMPRHEPPPTRKDRLKSAPPAKG
;
A
#
# COMPACT_ATOMS: atom_id res chain seq x y z
N MET A 1 0.51 13.73 -7.24
CA MET A 1 1.24 12.63 -7.90
C MET A 1 2.73 12.55 -7.54
N ASN A 2 3.23 13.45 -6.71
CA ASN A 2 4.65 13.52 -6.34
C ASN A 2 4.97 12.84 -4.99
N ASN A 3 4.04 12.03 -4.47
CA ASN A 3 4.30 11.27 -3.24
C ASN A 3 5.25 10.11 -3.57
N GLN A 4 6.41 10.08 -2.93
CA GLN A 4 7.45 9.07 -3.17
C GLN A 4 6.96 7.64 -2.84
N ILE A 5 6.13 7.47 -1.83
CA ILE A 5 5.57 6.16 -1.48
C ILE A 5 4.72 5.62 -2.64
N VAL A 6 3.81 6.45 -3.17
CA VAL A 6 2.96 6.07 -4.30
C VAL A 6 3.78 5.80 -5.55
N TYR A 7 4.82 6.59 -5.79
CA TYR A 7 5.73 6.41 -6.92
C TYR A 7 6.46 5.07 -6.84
N ASN A 8 7.08 4.76 -5.70
CA ASN A 8 7.83 3.51 -5.54
C ASN A 8 6.91 2.28 -5.52
N THR A 9 5.73 2.38 -4.90
CA THR A 9 4.72 1.32 -4.95
C THR A 9 4.27 1.04 -6.39
N TYR A 10 4.05 2.09 -7.20
CA TYR A 10 3.74 1.95 -8.62
C TYR A 10 4.81 1.12 -9.35
N TYR A 11 6.11 1.43 -9.16
CA TYR A 11 7.19 0.69 -9.81
C TYR A 11 7.29 -0.74 -9.31
N SER A 12 7.07 -0.99 -8.02
CA SER A 12 7.06 -2.34 -7.46
C SER A 12 6.06 -3.27 -8.16
N PHE A 13 4.91 -2.74 -8.58
CA PHE A 13 3.94 -3.49 -9.37
C PHE A 13 4.33 -3.56 -10.86
N ALA A 14 4.74 -2.43 -11.45
CA ALA A 14 5.05 -2.35 -12.88
C ALA A 14 6.19 -3.28 -13.28
N GLU A 15 7.24 -3.38 -12.47
CA GLU A 15 8.37 -4.30 -12.66
C GLU A 15 7.97 -5.79 -12.64
N ARG A 16 6.78 -6.09 -12.09
CA ARG A 16 6.20 -7.44 -12.02
C ARG A 16 5.11 -7.69 -13.04
N GLY A 17 5.05 -6.84 -14.08
CA GLY A 17 4.17 -7.02 -15.23
C GLY A 17 2.73 -6.58 -15.03
N PHE A 18 2.41 -5.84 -13.95
CA PHE A 18 1.09 -5.25 -13.79
C PHE A 18 0.89 -4.03 -14.70
N SER A 19 -0.31 -3.91 -15.25
CA SER A 19 -0.82 -2.62 -15.72
C SER A 19 -1.20 -1.79 -14.51
N VAL A 20 -0.48 -0.70 -14.25
CA VAL A 20 -0.62 0.06 -12.99
C VAL A 20 -1.19 1.44 -13.26
N LEU A 21 -2.29 1.77 -12.58
CA LEU A 21 -2.87 3.10 -12.57
C LEU A 21 -2.61 3.77 -11.22
N ARG A 22 -2.11 5.00 -11.25
CA ARG A 22 -2.08 5.89 -10.10
C ARG A 22 -2.81 7.18 -10.43
N PHE A 23 -3.60 7.67 -9.51
CA PHE A 23 -4.43 8.85 -9.72
C PHE A 23 -4.45 9.75 -8.48
N ASN A 24 -4.91 10.97 -8.65
CA ASN A 24 -5.22 11.87 -7.56
C ASN A 24 -6.74 11.86 -7.32
N PHE A 25 -7.15 11.80 -6.08
CA PHE A 25 -8.53 12.02 -5.70
C PHE A 25 -9.00 13.44 -6.06
N ARG A 26 -10.32 13.63 -6.05
CA ARG A 26 -10.96 14.94 -6.24
C ARG A 26 -10.32 16.02 -5.37
N GLY A 27 -10.19 17.22 -5.89
CA GLY A 27 -9.58 18.35 -5.19
C GLY A 27 -8.07 18.26 -4.99
N VAL A 28 -7.40 17.20 -5.46
CA VAL A 28 -5.94 17.04 -5.31
C VAL A 28 -5.22 17.31 -6.62
N GLY A 29 -4.24 18.21 -6.60
CA GLY A 29 -3.42 18.55 -7.76
C GLY A 29 -4.24 19.21 -8.87
N ARG A 30 -4.41 18.50 -10.02
CA ARG A 30 -5.24 18.96 -11.14
C ARG A 30 -6.60 18.31 -11.20
N SER A 31 -6.94 17.42 -10.29
CA SER A 31 -8.26 16.79 -10.22
C SER A 31 -9.30 17.82 -9.78
N GLN A 32 -10.41 17.86 -10.48
CA GLN A 32 -11.53 18.74 -10.16
C GLN A 32 -12.27 18.28 -8.90
N GLY A 33 -13.20 19.11 -8.43
CA GLY A 33 -14.00 18.83 -7.25
C GLY A 33 -13.32 19.25 -5.95
N ALA A 34 -13.87 18.78 -4.83
CA ALA A 34 -13.39 19.05 -3.50
C ALA A 34 -13.44 17.78 -2.65
N PHE A 35 -12.71 17.76 -1.55
CA PHE A 35 -12.71 16.67 -0.57
C PHE A 35 -14.13 16.40 -0.05
N ASP A 36 -14.56 15.15 -0.11
CA ASP A 36 -15.93 14.69 0.20
C ASP A 36 -15.94 13.60 1.29
N HIS A 37 -15.09 13.74 2.28
CA HIS A 37 -15.05 12.91 3.50
C HIS A 37 -15.01 11.39 3.24
N GLY A 38 -14.51 10.98 2.09
CA GLY A 38 -14.33 9.59 1.68
C GLY A 38 -15.43 9.04 0.76
N GLN A 39 -16.60 9.65 0.69
CA GLN A 39 -17.67 9.17 -0.19
C GLN A 39 -17.36 9.41 -1.66
N GLY A 40 -17.02 10.64 -1.99
CA GLY A 40 -16.60 10.99 -3.34
C GLY A 40 -15.28 10.34 -3.73
N GLU A 41 -14.32 10.28 -2.81
CA GLU A 41 -13.02 9.63 -3.06
C GLU A 41 -13.16 8.12 -3.30
N LEU A 42 -14.13 7.46 -2.67
CA LEU A 42 -14.46 6.07 -2.95
C LEU A 42 -15.05 5.90 -4.36
N SER A 43 -15.90 6.83 -4.79
CA SER A 43 -16.42 6.87 -6.16
C SER A 43 -15.31 7.11 -7.18
N ASP A 44 -14.36 8.00 -6.87
CA ASP A 44 -13.19 8.24 -7.72
C ASP A 44 -12.36 6.97 -7.88
N ALA A 45 -12.13 6.24 -6.78
CA ALA A 45 -11.38 4.98 -6.79
C ALA A 45 -12.10 3.88 -7.59
N ALA A 46 -13.42 3.78 -7.46
CA ALA A 46 -14.22 2.85 -8.24
C ALA A 46 -14.15 3.17 -9.75
N SER A 47 -14.29 4.43 -10.11
CA SER A 47 -14.19 4.88 -11.53
C SER A 47 -12.77 4.63 -12.08
N ALA A 48 -11.75 4.85 -11.29
CA ALA A 48 -10.36 4.58 -11.67
C ALA A 48 -10.13 3.08 -11.92
N LEU A 49 -10.71 2.22 -11.08
CA LEU A 49 -10.65 0.77 -11.24
C LEU A 49 -11.39 0.32 -12.52
N ASP A 50 -12.62 0.81 -12.73
CA ASP A 50 -13.42 0.50 -13.92
C ASP A 50 -12.67 0.89 -15.21
N TRP A 51 -12.04 2.06 -15.20
CA TRP A 51 -11.23 2.51 -16.33
C TRP A 51 -10.00 1.61 -16.54
N ALA A 52 -9.27 1.26 -15.48
CA ALA A 52 -8.10 0.38 -15.58
C ALA A 52 -8.47 -1.00 -16.14
N GLN A 53 -9.59 -1.56 -15.71
CA GLN A 53 -10.11 -2.82 -16.23
C GLN A 53 -10.53 -2.72 -17.70
N SER A 54 -11.13 -1.59 -18.09
CA SER A 54 -11.57 -1.38 -19.49
C SER A 54 -10.39 -1.35 -20.48
N ILE A 55 -9.24 -0.87 -20.07
CA ILE A 55 -8.02 -0.81 -20.91
C ILE A 55 -7.12 -2.05 -20.78
N SER A 56 -7.40 -2.91 -19.81
CA SER A 56 -6.64 -4.14 -19.57
C SER A 56 -7.58 -5.35 -19.39
N PRO A 57 -8.43 -5.67 -20.38
CA PRO A 57 -9.49 -6.69 -20.23
C PRO A 57 -8.92 -8.11 -20.04
N GLU A 58 -7.67 -8.34 -20.45
CA GLU A 58 -7.00 -9.63 -20.30
C GLU A 58 -6.27 -9.78 -18.95
N ALA A 59 -6.37 -8.79 -18.06
CA ALA A 59 -5.74 -8.85 -16.75
C ALA A 59 -6.33 -10.01 -15.92
N ARG A 60 -5.44 -10.86 -15.39
CA ARG A 60 -5.83 -12.08 -14.65
C ARG A 60 -5.99 -11.85 -13.17
N ALA A 61 -5.43 -10.76 -12.65
CA ALA A 61 -5.45 -10.44 -11.23
C ALA A 61 -5.65 -8.94 -11.05
N CYS A 62 -6.46 -8.56 -10.07
CA CYS A 62 -6.69 -7.18 -9.68
C CYS A 62 -6.18 -6.95 -8.27
N TRP A 63 -5.38 -5.91 -8.09
CA TRP A 63 -4.79 -5.55 -6.80
C TRP A 63 -5.00 -4.08 -6.50
N ILE A 64 -5.11 -3.75 -5.22
CA ILE A 64 -5.19 -2.38 -4.76
C ILE A 64 -4.05 -2.06 -3.80
N ALA A 65 -3.46 -0.88 -3.96
CA ALA A 65 -2.48 -0.33 -3.03
C ALA A 65 -2.90 1.06 -2.60
N GLY A 66 -2.85 1.32 -1.30
CA GLY A 66 -3.22 2.61 -0.74
C GLY A 66 -2.28 3.07 0.37
N VAL A 67 -2.10 4.39 0.47
CA VAL A 67 -1.24 5.04 1.47
C VAL A 67 -2.09 5.95 2.33
N SER A 68 -1.98 5.84 3.64
CA SER A 68 -2.69 6.68 4.62
C SER A 68 -4.19 6.74 4.32
N PHE A 69 -4.75 7.93 4.06
CA PHE A 69 -6.15 8.08 3.65
C PHE A 69 -6.52 7.19 2.46
N GLY A 70 -5.63 7.09 1.46
CA GLY A 70 -5.84 6.20 0.31
C GLY A 70 -5.90 4.72 0.68
N SER A 71 -5.25 4.30 1.76
CA SER A 71 -5.39 2.96 2.31
C SER A 71 -6.81 2.70 2.81
N TRP A 72 -7.39 3.64 3.55
CA TRP A 72 -8.77 3.52 4.03
C TRP A 72 -9.79 3.46 2.89
N ILE A 73 -9.63 4.31 1.86
CA ILE A 73 -10.47 4.25 0.65
C ILE A 73 -10.29 2.90 -0.07
N GLY A 74 -9.04 2.46 -0.22
CA GLY A 74 -8.74 1.18 -0.86
C GLY A 74 -9.37 -0.01 -0.15
N MET A 75 -9.35 -0.02 1.19
CA MET A 75 -10.00 -1.09 1.95
C MET A 75 -11.53 -1.05 1.81
N GLN A 76 -12.15 0.11 1.70
CA GLN A 76 -13.58 0.21 1.42
C GLN A 76 -13.93 -0.27 0.00
N LEU A 77 -13.07 0.02 -0.97
CA LEU A 77 -13.23 -0.49 -2.34
C LEU A 77 -13.10 -2.01 -2.38
N LEU A 78 -12.10 -2.58 -1.70
CA LEU A 78 -11.90 -4.02 -1.54
C LEU A 78 -13.17 -4.75 -1.09
N MET A 79 -13.89 -4.18 -0.13
CA MET A 79 -15.14 -4.76 0.38
C MET A 79 -16.31 -4.73 -0.61
N ARG A 80 -16.23 -3.95 -1.69
CA ARG A 80 -17.29 -3.75 -2.68
C ARG A 80 -16.97 -4.34 -4.05
N ARG A 81 -15.72 -4.76 -4.25
CA ARG A 81 -15.20 -5.20 -5.54
C ARG A 81 -14.57 -6.59 -5.38
N PRO A 82 -15.35 -7.66 -5.57
CA PRO A 82 -14.92 -9.04 -5.34
C PRO A 82 -13.80 -9.50 -6.28
N GLU A 83 -13.58 -8.79 -7.38
CA GLU A 83 -12.48 -9.05 -8.30
C GLU A 83 -11.10 -8.62 -7.75
N ILE A 84 -11.04 -7.88 -6.65
CA ILE A 84 -9.77 -7.49 -6.02
C ILE A 84 -9.23 -8.68 -5.21
N GLU A 85 -8.17 -9.30 -5.70
CA GLU A 85 -7.57 -10.52 -5.15
C GLU A 85 -6.50 -10.29 -4.10
N GLY A 86 -6.00 -9.06 -3.99
CA GLY A 86 -4.97 -8.72 -3.04
C GLY A 86 -4.85 -7.23 -2.78
N PHE A 87 -4.25 -6.88 -1.65
CA PHE A 87 -4.05 -5.49 -1.28
C PHE A 87 -2.71 -5.22 -0.62
N ILE A 88 -2.27 -3.96 -0.71
CA ILE A 88 -1.17 -3.40 0.07
C ILE A 88 -1.67 -2.12 0.75
N SER A 89 -1.67 -2.11 2.06
CA SER A 89 -2.11 -1.00 2.92
C SER A 89 -0.90 -0.41 3.64
N ILE A 90 -0.52 0.82 3.29
CA ILE A 90 0.66 1.49 3.80
C ILE A 90 0.24 2.61 4.74
N ALA A 91 0.77 2.61 5.96
CA ALA A 91 0.48 3.57 7.03
C ALA A 91 -1.02 3.83 7.23
N PRO A 92 -1.87 2.79 7.39
CA PRO A 92 -3.31 2.95 7.55
C PRO A 92 -3.64 3.73 8.83
N PRO A 93 -4.41 4.83 8.75
CA PRO A 93 -4.72 5.68 9.88
C PRO A 93 -5.90 5.14 10.73
N ALA A 94 -5.70 3.98 11.36
CA ALA A 94 -6.71 3.28 12.15
C ALA A 94 -7.14 4.05 13.43
N ASN A 95 -6.41 5.09 13.80
CA ASN A 95 -6.77 6.01 14.86
C ASN A 95 -7.74 7.12 14.43
N ARG A 96 -7.92 7.33 13.12
CA ARG A 96 -8.74 8.42 12.57
C ARG A 96 -9.96 7.92 11.80
N PHE A 97 -9.86 6.73 11.22
CA PHE A 97 -10.89 6.14 10.38
C PHE A 97 -11.28 4.77 10.92
N ASP A 98 -12.56 4.48 10.85
CA ASP A 98 -13.08 3.18 11.24
C ASP A 98 -12.75 2.13 10.17
N TYR A 99 -12.17 1.02 10.58
CA TYR A 99 -11.86 -0.17 9.78
C TYR A 99 -12.71 -1.39 10.17
N SER A 100 -13.75 -1.21 11.01
CA SER A 100 -14.59 -2.31 11.48
C SER A 100 -15.29 -3.05 10.34
N PHE A 101 -15.49 -2.39 9.20
CA PHE A 101 -16.07 -2.98 8.00
C PHE A 101 -15.22 -4.10 7.37
N LEU A 102 -13.94 -4.21 7.71
CA LEU A 102 -13.06 -5.29 7.22
C LEU A 102 -13.30 -6.66 7.86
N ALA A 103 -14.30 -6.84 8.65
CA ALA A 103 -14.65 -8.13 9.24
C ALA A 103 -15.99 -8.64 8.67
N PRO A 104 -15.98 -9.58 7.71
CA PRO A 104 -14.86 -10.36 7.20
C PRO A 104 -14.12 -9.68 6.03
N CYS A 105 -12.78 -9.73 6.04
CA CYS A 105 -11.97 -9.26 4.93
C CYS A 105 -11.98 -10.29 3.78
N PRO A 106 -12.26 -9.89 2.53
CA PRO A 106 -12.44 -10.83 1.43
C PRO A 106 -11.13 -11.37 0.84
N SER A 107 -10.01 -10.68 1.04
CA SER A 107 -8.76 -11.00 0.36
C SER A 107 -7.54 -10.94 1.27
N SER A 108 -6.53 -11.72 0.92
CA SER A 108 -5.22 -11.64 1.58
C SER A 108 -4.48 -10.37 1.23
N GLY A 109 -3.66 -9.86 2.14
CA GLY A 109 -2.92 -8.63 1.89
C GLY A 109 -1.78 -8.35 2.85
N LEU A 110 -1.09 -7.25 2.57
CA LEU A 110 0.04 -6.76 3.35
C LEU A 110 -0.29 -5.41 3.98
N PHE A 111 -0.04 -5.29 5.28
CA PHE A 111 0.04 -4.02 5.97
C PHE A 111 1.50 -3.63 6.17
N VAL A 112 1.87 -2.39 5.84
CA VAL A 112 3.21 -1.85 6.09
C VAL A 112 3.10 -0.60 6.95
N HIS A 113 3.93 -0.52 7.98
CA HIS A 113 3.89 0.61 8.92
C HIS A 113 5.30 1.00 9.39
N GLY A 114 5.48 2.27 9.73
CA GLY A 114 6.70 2.76 10.38
C GLY A 114 6.57 2.72 11.91
N ASP A 115 7.62 2.34 12.64
CA ASP A 115 7.60 2.31 14.10
C ASP A 115 7.67 3.71 14.74
N LYS A 116 8.06 4.73 13.96
CA LYS A 116 8.08 6.15 14.37
C LYS A 116 6.91 6.96 13.79
N ASP A 117 5.89 6.29 13.28
CA ASP A 117 4.70 6.98 12.78
C ASP A 117 3.92 7.63 13.93
N ARG A 118 3.91 8.97 13.93
CA ARG A 118 3.19 9.79 14.91
C ARG A 118 1.81 10.24 14.42
N VAL A 119 1.52 10.07 13.14
CA VAL A 119 0.23 10.44 12.53
C VAL A 119 -0.78 9.32 12.71
N ALA A 120 -0.34 8.09 12.49
CA ALA A 120 -1.08 6.86 12.70
C ALA A 120 -0.27 5.96 13.65
N PRO A 121 -0.54 5.97 14.96
CA PRO A 121 0.25 5.20 15.92
C PRO A 121 0.21 3.69 15.64
N LEU A 122 1.36 3.04 15.62
CA LEU A 122 1.51 1.61 15.32
C LEU A 122 0.57 0.73 16.17
N LYS A 123 0.34 1.09 17.43
CA LYS A 123 -0.53 0.34 18.34
C LYS A 123 -1.94 0.16 17.79
N GLU A 124 -2.52 1.20 17.19
CA GLU A 124 -3.88 1.15 16.63
C GLU A 124 -3.94 0.25 15.39
N VAL A 125 -2.91 0.31 14.57
CA VAL A 125 -2.77 -0.55 13.39
C VAL A 125 -2.60 -2.01 13.80
N MET A 126 -1.79 -2.30 14.82
CA MET A 126 -1.61 -3.66 15.31
C MET A 126 -2.91 -4.26 15.83
N GLY A 127 -3.73 -3.48 16.55
CA GLY A 127 -5.05 -3.92 16.99
C GLY A 127 -5.98 -4.31 15.84
N LEU A 128 -5.93 -3.60 14.71
CA LEU A 128 -6.64 -3.97 13.48
C LEU A 128 -6.09 -5.28 12.91
N ILE A 129 -4.79 -5.39 12.72
CA ILE A 129 -4.13 -6.54 12.11
C ILE A 129 -4.42 -7.82 12.90
N GLU A 130 -4.33 -7.79 14.23
CA GLU A 130 -4.61 -8.95 15.09
C GLU A 130 -6.05 -9.44 14.92
N LYS A 131 -7.02 -8.55 14.80
CA LYS A 131 -8.41 -8.92 14.50
C LYS A 131 -8.54 -9.60 13.13
N LEU A 132 -7.88 -9.06 12.12
CA LEU A 132 -7.95 -9.61 10.77
C LEU A 132 -7.27 -10.99 10.67
N LYS A 133 -6.18 -11.23 11.39
CA LYS A 133 -5.47 -12.51 11.42
C LYS A 133 -6.29 -13.66 12.00
N THR A 134 -7.36 -13.39 12.76
CA THR A 134 -8.24 -14.42 13.28
C THR A 134 -9.16 -15.03 12.22
N GLN A 135 -9.25 -14.40 11.05
CA GLN A 135 -10.12 -14.85 9.97
C GLN A 135 -9.52 -16.04 9.22
N LYS A 136 -10.37 -17.01 8.88
CA LYS A 136 -9.98 -18.17 8.10
C LYS A 136 -10.05 -17.89 6.60
N GLY A 137 -9.19 -18.55 5.84
CA GLY A 137 -9.22 -18.48 4.37
C GLY A 137 -8.45 -17.32 3.76
N ILE A 138 -7.93 -16.40 4.57
CA ILE A 138 -7.06 -15.31 4.12
C ILE A 138 -5.76 -15.29 4.91
N LEU A 139 -4.72 -14.72 4.30
CA LEU A 139 -3.43 -14.48 4.94
C LEU A 139 -3.18 -12.98 5.03
N ILE A 140 -3.16 -12.46 6.25
CA ILE A 140 -2.79 -11.08 6.54
C ILE A 140 -1.34 -11.04 7.01
N GLU A 141 -0.48 -10.49 6.17
CA GLU A 141 0.91 -10.20 6.52
C GLU A 141 1.06 -8.76 6.99
N HIS A 142 2.06 -8.51 7.82
CA HIS A 142 2.42 -7.15 8.20
C HIS A 142 3.93 -7.00 8.32
N ALA A 143 4.40 -5.82 8.00
CA ALA A 143 5.79 -5.43 8.15
C ALA A 143 5.87 -4.09 8.88
N VAL A 144 6.77 -4.02 9.85
CA VAL A 144 7.11 -2.77 10.54
C VAL A 144 8.50 -2.37 10.10
N ILE A 145 8.62 -1.16 9.54
CA ILE A 145 9.91 -0.61 9.09
C ILE A 145 10.50 0.22 10.23
N PRO A 146 11.66 -0.17 10.77
CA PRO A 146 12.32 0.55 11.85
C PRO A 146 12.70 1.97 11.43
N GLU A 147 12.56 2.92 12.37
CA GLU A 147 12.87 4.34 12.22
C GLU A 147 12.02 5.08 11.16
N ALA A 148 11.06 4.40 10.50
CA ALA A 148 10.21 5.04 9.51
C ALA A 148 9.11 5.88 10.18
N ASN A 149 8.95 7.12 9.72
CA ASN A 149 7.82 7.98 10.04
C ASN A 149 6.64 7.70 9.08
N HIS A 150 5.55 8.47 9.21
CA HIS A 150 4.36 8.35 8.35
C HIS A 150 4.63 8.50 6.85
N PHE A 151 5.66 9.24 6.50
CA PHE A 151 6.03 9.55 5.12
C PHE A 151 7.18 8.66 4.61
N PHE A 152 7.70 7.76 5.45
CA PHE A 152 8.85 6.89 5.14
C PHE A 152 10.07 7.68 4.66
N GLU A 153 10.24 8.90 5.16
CA GLU A 153 11.42 9.71 4.90
C GLU A 153 12.66 8.90 5.28
N ASP A 154 13.65 8.89 4.37
CA ASP A 154 14.88 8.08 4.50
C ASP A 154 14.71 6.54 4.55
N CYS A 155 13.48 6.02 4.52
CA CYS A 155 13.17 4.59 4.59
C CYS A 155 12.41 4.08 3.35
N ILE A 156 12.39 4.85 2.26
CA ILE A 156 11.62 4.51 1.06
C ILE A 156 12.13 3.25 0.37
N ASP A 157 13.45 3.00 0.44
CA ASP A 157 14.04 1.79 -0.14
C ASP A 157 13.66 0.54 0.68
N ASP A 158 13.61 0.65 2.01
CA ASP A 158 13.16 -0.44 2.88
C ASP A 158 11.69 -0.77 2.60
N LEU A 159 10.85 0.25 2.38
CA LEU A 159 9.47 0.05 1.95
C LEU A 159 9.39 -0.69 0.62
N GLN A 160 10.19 -0.29 -0.37
CA GLN A 160 10.21 -0.93 -1.69
C GLN A 160 10.65 -2.41 -1.60
N VAL A 161 11.65 -2.70 -0.79
CA VAL A 161 12.09 -4.08 -0.51
C VAL A 161 10.97 -4.93 0.08
N VAL A 162 10.27 -4.41 1.08
CA VAL A 162 9.18 -5.11 1.77
C VAL A 162 8.01 -5.38 0.81
N VAL A 163 7.58 -4.36 0.08
CA VAL A 163 6.48 -4.47 -0.90
C VAL A 163 6.86 -5.44 -2.02
N GLY A 164 8.07 -5.32 -2.56
CA GLY A 164 8.57 -6.19 -3.62
C GLY A 164 8.63 -7.65 -3.19
N ALA A 165 9.21 -7.93 -2.03
CA ALA A 165 9.30 -9.30 -1.51
C ALA A 165 7.93 -9.95 -1.28
N TYR A 166 6.95 -9.16 -0.81
CA TYR A 166 5.58 -9.65 -0.66
C TYR A 166 4.94 -9.99 -2.01
N LEU A 167 5.07 -9.11 -3.00
CA LEU A 167 4.56 -9.34 -4.35
C LEU A 167 5.20 -10.58 -4.99
N ASP A 168 6.53 -10.73 -4.92
CA ASP A 168 7.25 -11.90 -5.44
C ASP A 168 6.73 -13.19 -4.84
N LYS A 169 6.56 -13.21 -3.52
CA LYS A 169 6.00 -14.36 -2.79
C LYS A 169 4.59 -14.71 -3.25
N ARG A 170 3.73 -13.70 -3.44
CA ARG A 170 2.32 -13.89 -3.81
C ARG A 170 2.14 -14.29 -5.26
N LEU A 171 3.03 -13.84 -6.14
CA LEU A 171 3.02 -14.14 -7.57
C LEU A 171 3.80 -15.43 -7.91
N GLY A 172 4.44 -16.07 -6.93
CA GLY A 172 5.30 -17.24 -7.15
C GLY A 172 6.54 -16.92 -7.99
N MET A 173 6.98 -15.66 -8.00
CA MET A 173 8.16 -15.21 -8.73
C MET A 173 9.45 -15.55 -7.98
N PRO A 174 10.58 -15.84 -8.66
CA PRO A 174 11.86 -15.87 -8.01
C PRO A 174 12.14 -14.51 -7.36
N ARG A 175 12.75 -14.53 -6.17
CA ARG A 175 13.07 -13.28 -5.46
C ARG A 175 13.93 -12.39 -6.34
N HIS A 176 13.44 -11.20 -6.67
CA HIS A 176 14.28 -10.14 -7.19
C HIS A 176 15.29 -9.77 -6.11
N GLU A 177 16.56 -9.66 -6.47
CA GLU A 177 17.53 -9.08 -5.55
C GLU A 177 17.10 -7.62 -5.29
N PRO A 178 16.77 -7.29 -4.05
CA PRO A 178 16.33 -5.93 -3.74
C PRO A 178 17.49 -4.94 -3.95
N PRO A 179 17.21 -3.71 -4.33
CA PRO A 179 18.23 -2.68 -4.30
C PRO A 179 18.84 -2.59 -2.90
N PRO A 180 20.14 -2.29 -2.76
CA PRO A 180 20.81 -2.24 -1.47
C PRO A 180 20.11 -1.24 -0.54
N THR A 181 19.74 -1.71 0.66
CA THR A 181 19.10 -0.89 1.67
C THR A 181 20.03 0.25 2.15
N ARG A 182 19.47 1.24 2.84
CA ARG A 182 20.27 2.32 3.47
C ARG A 182 21.38 1.77 4.34
N LYS A 183 21.13 0.67 5.10
CA LYS A 183 22.13 0.02 5.95
C LYS A 183 23.26 -0.60 5.12
N ASP A 184 22.96 -1.16 3.98
CA ASP A 184 23.94 -1.76 3.09
C ASP A 184 24.81 -0.68 2.43
N ARG A 185 24.21 0.43 2.01
CA ARG A 185 24.92 1.59 1.47
C ARG A 185 25.82 2.27 2.50
N LEU A 186 25.38 2.35 3.77
CA LEU A 186 26.23 2.89 4.85
C LEU A 186 27.42 2.00 5.17
N LYS A 187 27.28 0.68 5.02
CA LYS A 187 28.40 -0.27 5.22
C LYS A 187 29.38 -0.28 4.06
N SER A 188 28.94 0.05 2.84
CA SER A 188 29.77 0.09 1.63
C SER A 188 30.39 1.46 1.34
N ALA A 189 30.03 2.50 2.11
CA ALA A 189 30.59 3.82 1.95
C ALA A 189 32.09 3.82 2.34
N PRO A 190 32.99 4.35 1.50
CA PRO A 190 34.39 4.48 1.85
C PRO A 190 34.55 5.40 3.08
N PRO A 191 35.51 5.15 3.97
CA PRO A 191 35.74 6.00 5.11
C PRO A 191 35.98 7.44 4.66
N ALA A 192 35.31 8.39 5.32
CA ALA A 192 35.50 9.81 5.05
C ALA A 192 36.99 10.13 5.13
N LYS A 193 37.55 10.63 4.03
CA LYS A 193 38.92 11.12 4.03
C LYS A 193 39.00 12.32 4.98
N GLY A 194 39.68 12.12 6.11
CA GLY A 194 40.06 13.18 7.04
C GLY A 194 41.05 14.14 6.43
#